data_fc1dccbeca2d7d8c4c996e016e738224
#
_entry.id   fc1dccbeca2d7d8c4c996e016e738224
#
_cell.length_a   1.000
_cell.length_b   1.000
_cell.length_c   1.000
_cell.angle_alpha   90.00
_cell.angle_beta   90.00
_cell.angle_gamma   90.00
#
_symmetry.space_group_name_H-M   'P 1'
#
loop_
_entity.id
_entity.type
_entity.pdbx_description
1 polymer ?
#
loop_
_entity_poly.entity_id
_entity_poly.type
_entity_poly.pdbx_seq_one_letter_code
_entity_poly.pdbx_strand_id
1 'polypeptide(L)'
;MKNNNSLTFVDTKPHYALLDGLRGVAALLVVWYHIFEGYAFAGGIIVEVVNHGYLAVDFFFILSGFVISYAYDDRIGKKFTFNGLLKRRLIRLHPMVIMGALIGTVAYCIQGRMQWNGTQVPFHIIIGSLLLGLFFIPILPKSIYDVRGNGEMFPLNGPCWSLFFEYIANIVYAVLIHRFSNKVLTIWTILLGIGLAYFAIYDVVGYGCIGVGWTFDVVNLVGGLLRTLFSFSLGMLMARNFKAIKVRGAFWTCSIILVVLFHVPYIADSDGINYNGLFEMLCIAIVFPILIWLGASGRTTDNMSCLLYTFSEPT
;
A
#
# COMPACT_ATOMS: atom_id res chain seq x y z
N MET A 1 -1.57 -47.45 -13.53
CA MET A 1 -0.66 -46.48 -12.87
C MET A 1 -0.74 -45.15 -13.56
N LYS A 2 -1.49 -44.17 -13.04
CA LYS A 2 -1.57 -42.82 -13.57
C LYS A 2 -0.46 -42.02 -12.93
N ASN A 3 0.53 -41.62 -13.72
CA ASN A 3 1.56 -40.65 -13.31
C ASN A 3 0.93 -39.31 -13.03
N ASN A 4 0.75 -38.96 -11.77
CA ASN A 4 0.49 -37.60 -11.31
C ASN A 4 1.79 -36.80 -11.39
N ASN A 5 2.14 -36.33 -12.55
CA ASN A 5 3.12 -35.26 -12.65
C ASN A 5 2.46 -33.97 -12.12
N SER A 6 2.59 -33.74 -10.81
CA SER A 6 2.43 -32.42 -10.23
C SER A 6 3.48 -31.50 -10.90
N LEU A 7 3.05 -30.70 -11.86
CA LEU A 7 3.86 -29.64 -12.42
C LEU A 7 4.15 -28.62 -11.30
N THR A 8 5.17 -28.87 -10.52
CA THR A 8 5.82 -27.84 -9.71
C THR A 8 6.40 -26.83 -10.69
N PHE A 9 5.71 -25.70 -10.87
CA PHE A 9 6.25 -24.57 -11.60
C PHE A 9 7.44 -24.01 -10.82
N VAL A 10 8.63 -24.45 -11.14
CA VAL A 10 9.85 -23.78 -10.66
C VAL A 10 9.84 -22.38 -11.26
N ASP A 11 9.64 -21.40 -10.43
CA ASP A 11 9.70 -19.99 -10.81
C ASP A 11 11.16 -19.69 -11.13
N THR A 12 11.50 -19.60 -12.42
CA THR A 12 12.88 -19.47 -12.90
C THR A 12 13.46 -18.06 -12.73
N LYS A 13 12.67 -17.09 -12.22
CA LYS A 13 13.13 -15.71 -11.99
C LYS A 13 13.74 -15.58 -10.59
N PRO A 14 14.90 -14.90 -10.45
CA PRO A 14 15.50 -14.63 -9.14
C PRO A 14 14.53 -13.93 -8.20
N HIS A 15 14.54 -14.34 -6.94
CA HIS A 15 13.76 -13.72 -5.88
C HIS A 15 14.52 -12.53 -5.29
N TYR A 16 13.82 -11.44 -4.97
CA TYR A 16 14.42 -10.23 -4.41
C TYR A 16 14.29 -10.21 -2.88
N ALA A 17 15.03 -11.07 -2.19
CA ALA A 17 14.97 -11.21 -0.73
C ALA A 17 15.17 -9.89 0.05
N LEU A 18 16.03 -8.98 -0.45
CA LEU A 18 16.21 -7.67 0.16
C LEU A 18 14.97 -6.79 0.07
N LEU A 19 14.21 -6.86 -1.03
CA LEU A 19 12.96 -6.11 -1.16
C LEU A 19 11.90 -6.63 -0.19
N ASP A 20 11.86 -7.93 0.07
CA ASP A 20 10.94 -8.48 1.07
C ASP A 20 11.35 -8.06 2.50
N GLY A 21 12.64 -8.04 2.80
CA GLY A 21 13.14 -7.49 4.05
C GLY A 21 12.77 -6.01 4.24
N LEU A 22 12.91 -5.18 3.19
CA LEU A 22 12.51 -3.76 3.24
C LEU A 22 10.99 -3.60 3.39
N ARG A 23 10.20 -4.51 2.80
CA ARG A 23 8.75 -4.56 3.05
C ARG A 23 8.45 -4.80 4.53
N GLY A 24 9.19 -5.71 5.17
CA GLY A 24 9.07 -5.96 6.61
C GLY A 24 9.39 -4.72 7.46
N VAL A 25 10.49 -4.02 7.14
CA VAL A 25 10.85 -2.76 7.81
C VAL A 25 9.74 -1.71 7.66
N ALA A 26 9.27 -1.49 6.42
CA ALA A 26 8.19 -0.53 6.16
C ALA A 26 6.89 -0.91 6.88
N ALA A 27 6.55 -2.20 6.98
CA ALA A 27 5.38 -2.68 7.71
C ALA A 27 5.47 -2.37 9.22
N LEU A 28 6.64 -2.57 9.84
CA LEU A 28 6.85 -2.22 11.24
C LEU A 28 6.71 -0.70 11.47
N LEU A 29 7.21 0.11 10.55
CA LEU A 29 7.09 1.57 10.61
C LEU A 29 5.64 2.06 10.45
N VAL A 30 4.80 1.38 9.65
CA VAL A 30 3.35 1.64 9.58
C VAL A 30 2.67 1.34 10.90
N VAL A 31 2.99 0.21 11.53
CA VAL A 31 2.42 -0.13 12.86
C VAL A 31 2.81 0.93 13.89
N TRP A 32 4.08 1.32 13.88
CA TRP A 32 4.60 2.40 14.72
C TRP A 32 3.84 3.72 14.49
N TYR A 33 3.65 4.11 13.22
CA TYR A 33 2.88 5.30 12.85
C TYR A 33 1.46 5.26 13.44
N HIS A 34 0.71 4.17 13.25
CA HIS A 34 -0.68 4.08 13.73
C HIS A 34 -0.80 4.09 15.25
N ILE A 35 0.22 3.60 15.98
CA ILE A 35 0.26 3.72 17.44
C ILE A 35 0.36 5.21 17.84
N PHE A 36 1.28 5.97 17.23
CA PHE A 36 1.44 7.39 17.51
C PHE A 36 0.24 8.22 17.04
N GLU A 37 -0.31 7.92 15.86
CA GLU A 37 -1.53 8.54 15.38
C GLU A 37 -2.68 8.39 16.38
N GLY A 38 -2.88 7.19 16.92
CA GLY A 38 -3.88 6.94 17.95
C GLY A 38 -3.68 7.79 19.21
N TYR A 39 -2.44 7.95 19.68
CA TYR A 39 -2.12 8.84 20.80
C TYR A 39 -2.33 10.31 20.47
N ALA A 40 -1.96 10.74 19.27
CA ALA A 40 -2.13 12.11 18.81
C ALA A 40 -3.61 12.52 18.77
N PHE A 41 -4.47 11.66 18.21
CA PHE A 41 -5.92 11.87 18.22
C PHE A 41 -6.50 11.93 19.63
N ALA A 42 -6.08 11.03 20.52
CA ALA A 42 -6.55 11.03 21.90
C ALA A 42 -6.09 12.27 22.70
N GLY A 43 -4.89 12.78 22.40
CA GLY A 43 -4.29 13.93 23.08
C GLY A 43 -4.62 15.30 22.48
N GLY A 44 -5.21 15.35 21.28
CA GLY A 44 -5.47 16.61 20.54
C GLY A 44 -4.21 17.33 20.04
N ILE A 45 -3.08 16.61 19.91
CA ILE A 45 -1.75 17.14 19.51
C ILE A 45 -1.29 16.60 18.16
N ILE A 46 -2.20 16.47 17.21
CA ILE A 46 -1.96 15.79 15.93
C ILE A 46 -0.76 16.36 15.18
N VAL A 47 -0.68 17.67 15.04
CA VAL A 47 0.35 18.35 14.22
C VAL A 47 1.76 18.17 14.79
N GLU A 48 1.91 18.01 16.10
CA GLU A 48 3.22 17.94 16.75
C GLU A 48 3.79 16.52 16.84
N VAL A 49 2.94 15.51 16.72
CA VAL A 49 3.29 14.10 17.02
C VAL A 49 3.18 13.20 15.80
N VAL A 50 2.31 13.51 14.85
CA VAL A 50 2.14 12.71 13.63
C VAL A 50 3.33 12.91 12.71
N ASN A 51 3.80 11.81 12.14
CA ASN A 51 4.91 11.74 11.20
C ASN A 51 4.46 11.11 9.87
N HIS A 52 5.38 10.98 8.91
CA HIS A 52 5.08 10.51 7.57
C HIS A 52 5.07 8.97 7.40
N GLY A 53 4.88 8.21 8.47
CA GLY A 53 4.88 6.73 8.40
C GLY A 53 3.81 6.12 7.49
N TYR A 54 2.70 6.82 7.24
CA TYR A 54 1.65 6.41 6.28
C TYR A 54 2.17 6.35 4.82
N LEU A 55 3.29 7.00 4.49
CA LEU A 55 3.93 6.91 3.16
C LEU A 55 4.47 5.50 2.85
N ALA A 56 4.60 4.63 3.83
CA ALA A 56 4.94 3.24 3.59
C ALA A 56 3.96 2.55 2.62
N VAL A 57 2.71 3.00 2.57
CA VAL A 57 1.71 2.50 1.61
C VAL A 57 2.15 2.78 0.17
N ASP A 58 2.69 3.96 -0.10
CA ASP A 58 3.19 4.34 -1.43
C ASP A 58 4.42 3.52 -1.81
N PHE A 59 5.31 3.29 -0.85
CA PHE A 59 6.44 2.36 -1.03
C PHE A 59 5.94 0.96 -1.40
N PHE A 60 4.89 0.44 -0.76
CA PHE A 60 4.29 -0.85 -1.10
C PHE A 60 3.65 -0.86 -2.48
N PHE A 61 2.98 0.22 -2.90
CA PHE A 61 2.40 0.30 -4.25
C PHE A 61 3.47 0.28 -5.34
N ILE A 62 4.59 1.02 -5.17
CA ILE A 62 5.71 1.00 -6.12
C ILE A 62 6.31 -0.41 -6.16
N LEU A 63 6.55 -1.02 -5.00
CA LEU A 63 7.08 -2.36 -4.89
C LEU A 63 6.15 -3.41 -5.52
N SER A 64 4.83 -3.27 -5.32
CA SER A 64 3.84 -4.15 -5.95
C SER A 64 3.90 -4.05 -7.49
N GLY A 65 3.95 -2.83 -8.02
CA GLY A 65 4.11 -2.60 -9.46
C GLY A 65 5.40 -3.19 -10.03
N PHE A 66 6.52 -3.01 -9.31
CA PHE A 66 7.81 -3.59 -9.69
C PHE A 66 7.77 -5.12 -9.74
N VAL A 67 7.29 -5.76 -8.68
CA VAL A 67 7.23 -7.23 -8.59
C VAL A 67 6.26 -7.82 -9.60
N ILE A 68 5.10 -7.18 -9.83
CA ILE A 68 4.10 -7.67 -10.79
C ILE A 68 4.63 -7.59 -12.22
N SER A 69 5.17 -6.45 -12.62
CA SER A 69 5.75 -6.28 -13.96
C SER A 69 6.89 -7.29 -14.18
N TYR A 70 7.80 -7.41 -13.19
CA TYR A 70 8.88 -8.39 -13.24
C TYR A 70 8.38 -9.82 -13.38
N ALA A 71 7.35 -10.21 -12.63
CA ALA A 71 6.86 -11.59 -12.62
C ALA A 71 5.99 -11.95 -13.82
N TYR A 72 5.22 -11.01 -14.37
CA TYR A 72 4.11 -11.34 -15.27
C TYR A 72 4.15 -10.69 -16.65
N ASP A 73 4.87 -9.57 -16.91
CA ASP A 73 4.84 -8.89 -18.23
C ASP A 73 5.16 -9.83 -19.41
N ASP A 74 6.11 -10.75 -19.25
CA ASP A 74 6.49 -11.70 -20.31
C ASP A 74 5.55 -12.91 -20.42
N ARG A 75 4.68 -13.11 -19.44
CA ARG A 75 3.91 -14.35 -19.24
C ARG A 75 2.40 -14.15 -19.41
N ILE A 76 1.89 -12.94 -19.19
CA ILE A 76 0.46 -12.65 -19.34
C ILE A 76 0.04 -12.78 -20.80
N GLY A 77 -1.10 -13.44 -21.05
CA GLY A 77 -1.57 -13.75 -22.39
C GLY A 77 -0.88 -14.96 -23.05
N LYS A 78 0.23 -15.47 -22.49
CA LYS A 78 0.94 -16.67 -22.98
C LYS A 78 0.80 -17.85 -22.03
N LYS A 79 1.30 -17.68 -20.80
CA LYS A 79 1.31 -18.71 -19.74
C LYS A 79 0.26 -18.47 -18.66
N PHE A 80 -0.17 -17.22 -18.49
CA PHE A 80 -1.15 -16.82 -17.50
C PHE A 80 -2.34 -16.12 -18.17
N THR A 81 -3.54 -16.55 -17.75
CA THR A 81 -4.79 -15.87 -18.11
C THR A 81 -5.07 -14.76 -17.08
N PHE A 82 -5.92 -13.81 -17.48
CA PHE A 82 -6.47 -12.78 -16.60
C PHE A 82 -6.99 -13.37 -15.28
N ASN A 83 -7.88 -14.36 -15.36
CA ASN A 83 -8.47 -15.01 -14.19
C ASN A 83 -7.40 -15.71 -13.32
N GLY A 84 -6.38 -16.29 -13.93
CA GLY A 84 -5.27 -16.94 -13.22
C GLY A 84 -4.45 -15.93 -12.40
N LEU A 85 -4.21 -14.73 -12.93
CA LEU A 85 -3.54 -13.65 -12.20
C LEU A 85 -4.38 -13.18 -11.02
N LEU A 86 -5.66 -12.84 -11.27
CA LEU A 86 -6.56 -12.34 -10.22
C LEU A 86 -6.76 -13.37 -9.10
N LYS A 87 -6.93 -14.65 -9.45
CA LYS A 87 -7.05 -15.73 -8.46
C LYS A 87 -5.83 -15.81 -7.54
N ARG A 88 -4.61 -15.71 -8.10
CA ARG A 88 -3.37 -15.71 -7.29
C ARG A 88 -3.28 -14.50 -6.36
N ARG A 89 -3.69 -13.33 -6.86
CA ARG A 89 -3.73 -12.12 -6.03
C ARG A 89 -4.77 -12.21 -4.93
N LEU A 90 -5.94 -12.74 -5.24
CA LEU A 90 -7.00 -12.97 -4.27
C LEU A 90 -6.50 -13.92 -3.14
N ILE A 91 -5.95 -15.07 -3.52
CA ILE A 91 -5.44 -16.06 -2.55
C ILE A 91 -4.35 -15.43 -1.66
N ARG A 92 -3.53 -14.54 -2.20
CA ARG A 92 -2.45 -13.90 -1.44
C ARG A 92 -2.94 -12.78 -0.51
N LEU A 93 -3.86 -11.94 -0.95
CA LEU A 93 -4.24 -10.72 -0.23
C LEU A 93 -5.47 -10.91 0.66
N HIS A 94 -6.44 -11.71 0.23
CA HIS A 94 -7.72 -11.84 0.92
C HIS A 94 -7.67 -12.45 2.33
N PRO A 95 -6.78 -13.41 2.64
CA PRO A 95 -6.63 -13.89 4.00
C PRO A 95 -6.28 -12.79 5.00
N MET A 96 -5.45 -11.81 4.60
CA MET A 96 -5.10 -10.66 5.45
C MET A 96 -6.30 -9.73 5.69
N VAL A 97 -7.14 -9.53 4.66
CA VAL A 97 -8.41 -8.79 4.78
C VAL A 97 -9.31 -9.42 5.83
N ILE A 98 -9.52 -10.74 5.73
CA ILE A 98 -10.37 -11.50 6.65
C ILE A 98 -9.81 -11.42 8.08
N MET A 99 -8.52 -11.72 8.25
CA MET A 99 -7.87 -11.68 9.57
C MET A 99 -7.94 -10.29 10.21
N GLY A 100 -7.62 -9.25 9.44
CA GLY A 100 -7.68 -7.87 9.92
C GLY A 100 -9.11 -7.45 10.31
N ALA A 101 -10.12 -7.81 9.52
CA ALA A 101 -11.51 -7.52 9.83
C ALA A 101 -12.01 -8.23 11.09
N LEU A 102 -11.63 -9.49 11.29
CA LEU A 102 -12.00 -10.26 12.49
C LEU A 102 -11.33 -9.68 13.73
N ILE A 103 -10.01 -9.43 13.68
CA ILE A 103 -9.25 -8.85 14.80
C ILE A 103 -9.80 -7.45 15.12
N GLY A 104 -10.03 -6.60 14.11
CA GLY A 104 -10.56 -5.27 14.28
C GLY A 104 -11.99 -5.27 14.86
N THR A 105 -12.83 -6.24 14.49
CA THR A 105 -14.16 -6.41 15.08
C THR A 105 -14.09 -6.76 16.57
N VAL A 106 -13.22 -7.70 16.94
CA VAL A 106 -13.02 -8.08 18.34
C VAL A 106 -12.50 -6.88 19.14
N ALA A 107 -11.49 -6.17 18.63
CA ALA A 107 -10.95 -4.98 19.25
C ALA A 107 -12.02 -3.88 19.42
N TYR A 108 -12.84 -3.63 18.41
CA TYR A 108 -13.94 -2.67 18.45
C TYR A 108 -15.00 -3.03 19.52
N CYS A 109 -15.31 -4.32 19.64
CA CYS A 109 -16.23 -4.80 20.68
C CYS A 109 -15.64 -4.60 22.10
N ILE A 110 -14.35 -4.87 22.29
CA ILE A 110 -13.65 -4.67 23.56
C ILE A 110 -13.61 -3.18 23.93
N GLN A 111 -13.43 -2.27 22.96
CA GLN A 111 -13.43 -0.82 23.14
C GLN A 111 -14.81 -0.23 23.50
N GLY A 112 -15.88 -1.04 23.59
CA GLY A 112 -17.20 -0.59 24.00
C GLY A 112 -18.17 -0.29 22.85
N ARG A 113 -17.80 -0.55 21.59
CA ARG A 113 -18.68 -0.44 20.40
C ARG A 113 -19.25 0.98 20.21
N MET A 114 -18.41 1.99 20.37
CA MET A 114 -18.83 3.40 20.25
C MET A 114 -18.27 4.04 18.99
N GLN A 115 -19.08 4.88 18.38
CA GLN A 115 -18.62 5.83 17.36
C GLN A 115 -17.74 6.92 18.00
N TRP A 116 -17.00 7.66 17.19
CA TRP A 116 -16.20 8.79 17.69
C TRP A 116 -17.02 9.87 18.41
N ASN A 117 -18.31 9.99 18.09
CA ASN A 117 -19.24 10.91 18.78
C ASN A 117 -19.83 10.35 20.09
N GLY A 118 -19.41 9.17 20.53
CA GLY A 118 -19.91 8.51 21.74
C GLY A 118 -21.19 7.69 21.55
N THR A 119 -21.75 7.61 20.35
CA THR A 119 -22.96 6.83 20.10
C THR A 119 -22.64 5.33 20.11
N GLN A 120 -23.35 4.56 20.90
CA GLN A 120 -23.19 3.11 20.98
C GLN A 120 -23.81 2.41 19.74
N VAL A 121 -23.05 1.50 19.13
CA VAL A 121 -23.46 0.79 17.93
C VAL A 121 -24.09 -0.56 18.29
N PRO A 122 -25.29 -0.87 17.79
CA PRO A 122 -25.93 -2.17 17.98
C PRO A 122 -25.14 -3.32 17.35
N PHE A 123 -25.13 -4.50 17.99
CA PHE A 123 -24.32 -5.62 17.57
C PHE A 123 -24.64 -6.12 16.15
N HIS A 124 -25.90 -6.11 15.73
CA HIS A 124 -26.30 -6.50 14.37
C HIS A 124 -25.72 -5.59 13.28
N ILE A 125 -25.52 -4.30 13.57
CA ILE A 125 -24.85 -3.35 12.66
C ILE A 125 -23.35 -3.68 12.53
N ILE A 126 -22.71 -4.05 13.65
CA ILE A 126 -21.30 -4.48 13.63
C ILE A 126 -21.13 -5.74 12.78
N ILE A 127 -22.05 -6.72 12.90
CA ILE A 127 -22.03 -7.93 12.06
C ILE A 127 -22.20 -7.56 10.59
N GLY A 128 -23.14 -6.65 10.27
CA GLY A 128 -23.33 -6.17 8.90
C GLY A 128 -22.06 -5.50 8.34
N SER A 129 -21.43 -4.62 9.13
CA SER A 129 -20.16 -3.98 8.76
C SER A 129 -19.02 -5.02 8.56
N LEU A 130 -18.94 -6.02 9.46
CA LEU A 130 -17.99 -7.12 9.32
C LEU A 130 -18.22 -7.91 8.02
N LEU A 131 -19.46 -8.31 7.73
CA LEU A 131 -19.77 -9.06 6.51
C LEU A 131 -19.38 -8.28 5.26
N LEU A 132 -19.69 -6.98 5.19
CA LEU A 132 -19.25 -6.13 4.08
C LEU A 132 -17.72 -6.12 3.98
N GLY A 133 -17.01 -5.97 5.10
CA GLY A 133 -15.56 -6.01 5.15
C GLY A 133 -14.96 -7.35 4.70
N LEU A 134 -15.56 -8.48 5.10
CA LEU A 134 -15.11 -9.82 4.69
C LEU A 134 -15.25 -10.04 3.18
N PHE A 135 -16.29 -9.49 2.54
CA PHE A 135 -16.46 -9.52 1.09
C PHE A 135 -15.77 -8.36 0.37
N PHE A 136 -15.01 -7.55 1.11
CA PHE A 136 -14.26 -6.43 0.58
C PHE A 136 -15.13 -5.38 -0.12
N ILE A 137 -16.35 -5.19 0.39
CA ILE A 137 -17.31 -4.20 -0.08
C ILE A 137 -17.12 -2.92 0.74
N PRO A 138 -16.74 -1.80 0.11
CA PRO A 138 -16.53 -0.55 0.83
C PRO A 138 -17.84 0.02 1.37
N ILE A 139 -17.77 0.58 2.56
CA ILE A 139 -18.90 1.21 3.25
C ILE A 139 -18.96 2.68 2.84
N LEU A 140 -20.17 3.14 2.51
CA LEU A 140 -20.41 4.54 2.19
C LEU A 140 -20.37 5.40 3.47
N PRO A 141 -19.77 6.60 3.41
CA PRO A 141 -19.83 7.54 4.53
C PRO A 141 -21.28 7.81 4.97
N LYS A 142 -21.50 7.94 6.26
CA LYS A 142 -22.82 8.17 6.88
C LYS A 142 -23.84 7.03 6.70
N SER A 143 -23.44 5.86 6.19
CA SER A 143 -24.31 4.70 6.19
C SER A 143 -24.49 4.13 7.60
N ILE A 144 -25.50 3.32 7.82
CA ILE A 144 -25.72 2.65 9.12
C ILE A 144 -24.56 1.70 9.49
N TYR A 145 -23.81 1.22 8.50
CA TYR A 145 -22.66 0.32 8.68
C TYR A 145 -21.33 1.07 8.92
N ASP A 146 -21.33 2.41 8.85
CA ASP A 146 -20.18 3.23 9.27
C ASP A 146 -20.11 3.25 10.81
N VAL A 147 -19.64 2.13 11.36
CA VAL A 147 -19.65 1.88 12.82
C VAL A 147 -18.73 2.80 13.60
N ARG A 148 -17.78 3.47 12.95
CA ARG A 148 -16.93 4.48 13.60
C ARG A 148 -17.48 5.91 13.43
N GLY A 149 -18.31 6.16 12.41
CA GLY A 149 -18.92 7.46 12.16
C GLY A 149 -17.95 8.50 11.57
N ASN A 150 -16.79 8.07 11.06
CA ASN A 150 -15.78 8.93 10.43
C ASN A 150 -15.66 8.75 8.92
N GLY A 151 -16.52 7.92 8.30
CA GLY A 151 -16.57 7.71 6.87
C GLY A 151 -15.57 6.72 6.30
N GLU A 152 -14.81 6.02 7.13
CA GLU A 152 -13.87 4.98 6.65
C GLU A 152 -14.59 3.92 5.80
N MET A 153 -14.00 3.59 4.64
CA MET A 153 -14.59 2.55 3.77
C MET A 153 -14.51 1.14 4.37
N PHE A 154 -13.62 0.91 5.35
CA PHE A 154 -13.50 -0.34 6.11
C PHE A 154 -13.35 -0.05 7.60
N PRO A 155 -14.41 0.39 8.32
CA PRO A 155 -14.30 0.92 9.67
C PRO A 155 -13.85 -0.09 10.73
N LEU A 156 -13.95 -1.39 10.46
CA LEU A 156 -13.41 -2.45 11.32
C LEU A 156 -11.97 -2.87 10.96
N ASN A 157 -11.43 -2.36 9.85
CA ASN A 157 -10.07 -2.59 9.39
C ASN A 157 -9.59 -1.40 8.55
N GLY A 158 -9.42 -0.24 9.18
CA GLY A 158 -9.10 1.03 8.51
C GLY A 158 -8.00 0.89 7.44
N PRO A 159 -6.82 0.33 7.73
CA PRO A 159 -5.73 0.18 6.76
C PRO A 159 -6.08 -0.59 5.48
N CYS A 160 -7.21 -1.31 5.47
CA CYS A 160 -7.63 -2.13 4.34
C CYS A 160 -7.96 -1.34 3.06
N TRP A 161 -8.17 -0.01 3.18
CA TRP A 161 -8.35 0.87 2.03
C TRP A 161 -7.22 0.72 1.00
N SER A 162 -6.00 0.58 1.46
CA SER A 162 -4.83 0.44 0.58
C SER A 162 -4.86 -0.86 -0.23
N LEU A 163 -5.27 -1.97 0.39
CA LEU A 163 -5.47 -3.24 -0.30
C LEU A 163 -6.60 -3.15 -1.34
N PHE A 164 -7.67 -2.41 -1.05
CA PHE A 164 -8.76 -2.16 -2.01
C PHE A 164 -8.23 -1.52 -3.30
N PHE A 165 -7.44 -0.47 -3.18
CA PHE A 165 -6.81 0.15 -4.34
C PHE A 165 -5.74 -0.74 -4.99
N GLU A 166 -5.02 -1.56 -4.23
CA GLU A 166 -4.10 -2.55 -4.80
C GLU A 166 -4.83 -3.58 -5.66
N TYR A 167 -6.03 -4.04 -5.26
CA TYR A 167 -6.86 -4.89 -6.10
C TYR A 167 -7.26 -4.20 -7.40
N ILE A 168 -7.69 -2.94 -7.33
CA ILE A 168 -8.02 -2.15 -8.52
C ILE A 168 -6.79 -2.02 -9.44
N ALA A 169 -5.62 -1.69 -8.90
CA ALA A 169 -4.40 -1.60 -9.69
C ALA A 169 -4.04 -2.93 -10.37
N ASN A 170 -4.22 -4.05 -9.69
CA ASN A 170 -4.02 -5.38 -10.29
C ASN A 170 -5.02 -5.68 -11.42
N ILE A 171 -6.28 -5.27 -11.28
CA ILE A 171 -7.29 -5.41 -12.33
C ILE A 171 -6.93 -4.52 -13.52
N VAL A 172 -6.62 -3.24 -13.28
CA VAL A 172 -6.23 -2.29 -14.32
C VAL A 172 -4.96 -2.75 -15.04
N TYR A 173 -3.98 -3.30 -14.32
CA TYR A 173 -2.81 -3.94 -14.89
C TYR A 173 -3.20 -5.09 -15.81
N ALA A 174 -4.01 -6.03 -15.33
CA ALA A 174 -4.36 -7.24 -16.05
C ALA A 174 -5.24 -6.98 -17.31
N VAL A 175 -6.03 -5.91 -17.30
CA VAL A 175 -6.90 -5.54 -18.43
C VAL A 175 -6.16 -4.64 -19.43
N LEU A 176 -5.41 -3.67 -18.93
CA LEU A 176 -4.96 -2.52 -19.74
C LEU A 176 -3.44 -2.34 -19.73
N ILE A 177 -2.85 -2.07 -18.56
CA ILE A 177 -1.49 -1.51 -18.46
C ILE A 177 -0.42 -2.47 -18.98
N HIS A 178 -0.60 -3.79 -18.83
CA HIS A 178 0.37 -4.77 -19.33
C HIS A 178 0.60 -4.67 -20.84
N ARG A 179 -0.36 -4.11 -21.60
CA ARG A 179 -0.28 -3.91 -23.05
C ARG A 179 0.44 -2.62 -23.44
N PHE A 180 0.68 -1.72 -22.48
CA PHE A 180 1.31 -0.45 -22.78
C PHE A 180 2.78 -0.64 -23.18
N SER A 181 3.19 0.03 -24.24
CA SER A 181 4.62 0.22 -24.53
C SER A 181 5.27 1.09 -23.44
N ASN A 182 6.59 1.04 -23.31
CA ASN A 182 7.28 1.88 -22.33
C ASN A 182 6.98 3.38 -22.52
N LYS A 183 6.84 3.85 -23.75
CA LYS A 183 6.48 5.26 -24.03
C LYS A 183 5.09 5.59 -23.50
N VAL A 184 4.09 4.75 -23.79
CA VAL A 184 2.70 4.96 -23.31
C VAL A 184 2.64 4.89 -21.80
N LEU A 185 3.32 3.91 -21.19
CA LEU A 185 3.38 3.77 -19.74
C LEU A 185 4.06 4.98 -19.08
N THR A 186 5.11 5.54 -19.69
CA THR A 186 5.75 6.76 -19.20
C THR A 186 4.80 7.96 -19.23
N ILE A 187 4.11 8.19 -20.35
CA ILE A 187 3.12 9.28 -20.46
C ILE A 187 1.99 9.08 -19.45
N TRP A 188 1.46 7.88 -19.34
CA TRP A 188 0.46 7.50 -18.35
C TRP A 188 0.90 7.82 -16.91
N THR A 189 2.12 7.40 -16.54
CA THR A 189 2.69 7.64 -15.21
C THR A 189 2.88 9.14 -14.94
N ILE A 190 3.36 9.91 -15.93
CA ILE A 190 3.53 11.36 -15.80
C ILE A 190 2.18 12.05 -15.56
N LEU A 191 1.14 11.70 -16.32
CA LEU A 191 -0.19 12.30 -16.15
C LEU A 191 -0.78 12.00 -14.77
N LEU A 192 -0.65 10.75 -14.29
CA LEU A 192 -1.06 10.38 -12.94
C LEU A 192 -0.26 11.14 -11.87
N GLY A 193 1.06 11.29 -12.09
CA GLY A 193 1.94 12.02 -11.19
C GLY A 193 1.59 13.50 -11.09
N ILE A 194 1.23 14.14 -12.21
CA ILE A 194 0.75 15.54 -12.22
C ILE A 194 -0.55 15.66 -11.42
N GLY A 195 -1.50 14.72 -11.63
CA GLY A 195 -2.74 14.70 -10.87
C GLY A 195 -2.51 14.52 -9.37
N LEU A 196 -1.63 13.58 -8.99
CA LEU A 196 -1.29 13.35 -7.58
C LEU A 196 -0.57 14.56 -6.96
N ALA A 197 0.36 15.19 -7.69
CA ALA A 197 1.05 16.38 -7.24
C ALA A 197 0.09 17.55 -6.98
N TYR A 198 -0.94 17.70 -7.83
CA TYR A 198 -2.00 18.65 -7.59
C TYR A 198 -2.74 18.39 -6.26
N PHE A 199 -3.13 17.15 -6.01
CA PHE A 199 -3.78 16.76 -4.75
C PHE A 199 -2.90 17.03 -3.53
N ALA A 200 -1.61 16.72 -3.62
CA ALA A 200 -0.66 16.85 -2.52
C ALA A 200 -0.32 18.31 -2.20
N ILE A 201 0.03 19.09 -3.23
CA ILE A 201 0.54 20.47 -3.06
C ILE A 201 -0.57 21.44 -2.67
N TYR A 202 -1.78 21.26 -3.21
CA TYR A 202 -2.93 22.13 -2.93
C TYR A 202 -3.84 21.60 -1.82
N ASP A 203 -3.43 20.53 -1.12
CA ASP A 203 -4.18 19.93 -0.01
C ASP A 203 -5.68 19.79 -0.30
N VAL A 204 -6.02 19.15 -1.43
CA VAL A 204 -7.42 19.05 -1.93
C VAL A 204 -8.39 18.47 -0.90
N VAL A 205 -7.92 17.65 0.03
CA VAL A 205 -8.71 17.03 1.11
C VAL A 205 -8.66 17.80 2.43
N GLY A 206 -7.76 18.76 2.63
CA GLY A 206 -7.66 19.59 3.82
C GLY A 206 -7.04 18.90 5.04
N TYR A 207 -6.19 17.90 4.82
CA TYR A 207 -5.51 17.18 5.93
C TYR A 207 -4.05 17.62 6.13
N GLY A 208 -3.56 18.57 5.34
CA GLY A 208 -2.16 18.98 5.38
C GLY A 208 -1.18 17.91 4.89
N CYS A 209 -1.67 16.88 4.18
CA CYS A 209 -0.88 15.76 3.67
C CYS A 209 -1.63 15.03 2.54
N ILE A 210 -0.97 14.07 1.85
CA ILE A 210 -1.66 13.16 0.92
C ILE A 210 -2.57 12.19 1.71
N GLY A 211 -3.59 12.70 2.33
CA GLY A 211 -4.56 11.94 3.13
C GLY A 211 -5.72 11.41 2.29
N VAL A 212 -5.46 10.78 1.13
CA VAL A 212 -6.52 10.32 0.22
C VAL A 212 -6.67 8.82 0.20
N GLY A 213 -7.89 8.37 -0.03
CA GLY A 213 -8.20 6.97 -0.34
C GLY A 213 -8.87 6.19 0.78
N TRP A 214 -9.02 6.73 1.98
CA TRP A 214 -9.55 6.00 3.13
C TRP A 214 -11.07 6.10 3.31
N THR A 215 -11.74 7.08 2.65
CA THR A 215 -13.20 7.19 2.60
C THR A 215 -13.73 6.89 1.20
N PHE A 216 -14.98 6.43 1.09
CA PHE A 216 -15.62 6.09 -0.18
C PHE A 216 -16.48 7.24 -0.70
N ASP A 217 -15.82 8.37 -0.96
CA ASP A 217 -16.37 9.54 -1.65
C ASP A 217 -15.58 9.85 -2.92
N VAL A 218 -16.10 10.73 -3.76
CA VAL A 218 -15.53 10.99 -5.09
C VAL A 218 -14.08 11.53 -5.00
N VAL A 219 -13.81 12.43 -4.07
CA VAL A 219 -12.48 13.07 -3.93
C VAL A 219 -11.45 12.04 -3.47
N ASN A 220 -11.78 11.29 -2.41
CA ASN A 220 -10.91 10.23 -1.91
C ASN A 220 -10.74 9.10 -2.90
N LEU A 221 -11.79 8.73 -3.65
CA LEU A 221 -11.70 7.68 -4.67
C LEU A 221 -10.76 8.11 -5.81
N VAL A 222 -10.90 9.32 -6.32
CA VAL A 222 -10.02 9.86 -7.37
C VAL A 222 -8.58 10.00 -6.85
N GLY A 223 -8.39 10.58 -5.67
CA GLY A 223 -7.08 10.73 -5.06
C GLY A 223 -6.40 9.39 -4.78
N GLY A 224 -7.14 8.42 -4.24
CA GLY A 224 -6.65 7.05 -3.99
C GLY A 224 -6.25 6.31 -5.28
N LEU A 225 -7.03 6.48 -6.37
CA LEU A 225 -6.68 5.94 -7.68
C LEU A 225 -5.42 6.60 -8.25
N LEU A 226 -5.31 7.93 -8.19
CA LEU A 226 -4.10 8.65 -8.64
C LEU A 226 -2.87 8.17 -7.87
N ARG A 227 -2.96 8.12 -6.54
CA ARG A 227 -1.89 7.69 -5.63
C ARG A 227 -1.42 6.27 -5.93
N THR A 228 -2.36 5.34 -6.02
CA THR A 228 -2.04 3.92 -6.24
C THR A 228 -1.55 3.67 -7.66
N LEU A 229 -2.25 4.16 -8.68
CA LEU A 229 -1.89 3.90 -10.07
C LEU A 229 -0.60 4.61 -10.48
N PHE A 230 -0.31 5.81 -9.95
CA PHE A 230 0.98 6.47 -10.14
C PHE A 230 2.12 5.61 -9.58
N SER A 231 2.06 5.28 -8.29
CA SER A 231 3.08 4.52 -7.60
C SER A 231 3.29 3.14 -8.24
N PHE A 232 2.21 2.43 -8.54
CA PHE A 232 2.23 1.13 -9.19
C PHE A 232 2.85 1.20 -10.60
N SER A 233 2.45 2.16 -11.43
CA SER A 233 2.97 2.35 -12.78
C SER A 233 4.45 2.73 -12.78
N LEU A 234 4.88 3.53 -11.80
CA LEU A 234 6.28 3.89 -11.60
C LEU A 234 7.11 2.64 -11.28
N GLY A 235 6.62 1.77 -10.39
CA GLY A 235 7.23 0.48 -10.09
C GLY A 235 7.35 -0.41 -11.34
N MET A 236 6.34 -0.45 -12.21
CA MET A 236 6.39 -1.17 -13.48
C MET A 236 7.44 -0.62 -14.43
N LEU A 237 7.51 0.71 -14.60
CA LEU A 237 8.56 1.34 -15.42
C LEU A 237 9.96 0.99 -14.93
N MET A 238 10.13 0.98 -13.60
CA MET A 238 11.40 0.56 -13.00
C MET A 238 11.72 -0.89 -13.35
N ALA A 239 10.78 -1.82 -13.19
CA ALA A 239 11.01 -3.24 -13.49
C ALA A 239 11.39 -3.48 -14.97
N ARG A 240 10.71 -2.79 -15.89
CA ARG A 240 10.99 -2.89 -17.33
C ARG A 240 12.36 -2.36 -17.74
N ASN A 241 12.88 -1.38 -17.00
CA ASN A 241 14.17 -0.74 -17.28
C ASN A 241 15.26 -1.14 -16.27
N PHE A 242 14.97 -2.12 -15.40
CA PHE A 242 15.86 -2.49 -14.32
C PHE A 242 17.17 -3.07 -14.81
N LYS A 243 18.26 -2.49 -14.33
CA LYS A 243 19.63 -3.00 -14.48
C LYS A 243 20.27 -3.03 -13.11
N ALA A 244 20.60 -4.23 -12.64
CA ALA A 244 21.23 -4.39 -11.34
C ALA A 244 22.59 -3.70 -11.30
N ILE A 245 22.85 -3.00 -10.21
CA ILE A 245 24.15 -2.41 -9.88
C ILE A 245 24.77 -3.15 -8.69
N LYS A 246 26.08 -3.06 -8.52
CA LYS A 246 26.75 -3.69 -7.37
C LYS A 246 26.66 -2.77 -6.15
N VAL A 247 25.75 -3.10 -5.21
CA VAL A 247 25.57 -2.34 -3.97
C VAL A 247 25.87 -3.23 -2.78
N ARG A 248 26.77 -2.79 -1.91
CA ARG A 248 27.05 -3.42 -0.62
C ARG A 248 26.25 -2.70 0.47
N GLY A 249 25.71 -3.45 1.44
CA GLY A 249 24.98 -2.86 2.55
C GLY A 249 23.60 -2.25 2.19
N ALA A 250 23.05 -2.53 1.00
CA ALA A 250 21.81 -1.96 0.50
C ALA A 250 20.66 -2.07 1.51
N PHE A 251 20.53 -3.21 2.20
CA PHE A 251 19.48 -3.40 3.19
C PHE A 251 19.54 -2.36 4.32
N TRP A 252 20.68 -2.24 4.98
CA TRP A 252 20.85 -1.32 6.10
C TRP A 252 20.70 0.14 5.68
N THR A 253 21.33 0.50 4.55
CA THR A 253 21.22 1.87 4.02
C THR A 253 19.76 2.22 3.71
N CYS A 254 19.04 1.36 2.98
CA CYS A 254 17.63 1.60 2.64
C CYS A 254 16.74 1.61 3.89
N SER A 255 16.97 0.71 4.85
CA SER A 255 16.23 0.66 6.11
C SER A 255 16.40 1.93 6.93
N ILE A 256 17.65 2.43 7.07
CA ILE A 256 17.92 3.68 7.79
C ILE A 256 17.25 4.86 7.11
N ILE A 257 17.31 4.94 5.79
CA ILE A 257 16.65 6.02 5.04
C ILE A 257 15.14 5.96 5.24
N LEU A 258 14.50 4.79 5.18
CA LEU A 258 13.06 4.63 5.45
C LEU A 258 12.71 5.09 6.89
N VAL A 259 13.50 4.66 7.87
CA VAL A 259 13.30 5.11 9.27
C VAL A 259 13.37 6.62 9.37
N VAL A 260 14.40 7.25 8.80
CA VAL A 260 14.55 8.71 8.87
C VAL A 260 13.40 9.42 8.17
N LEU A 261 13.03 9.01 6.95
CA LEU A 261 11.96 9.66 6.18
C LEU A 261 10.60 9.57 6.88
N PHE A 262 10.29 8.41 7.45
CA PHE A 262 8.99 8.21 8.09
C PHE A 262 8.88 8.87 9.47
N HIS A 263 9.99 9.30 10.07
CA HIS A 263 10.00 10.05 11.32
C HIS A 263 10.12 11.57 11.12
N VAL A 264 10.15 12.06 9.87
CA VAL A 264 10.06 13.50 9.63
C VAL A 264 8.71 13.99 10.15
N PRO A 265 8.69 14.97 11.06
CA PRO A 265 7.44 15.52 11.60
C PRO A 265 6.70 16.35 10.53
N TYR A 266 5.41 16.58 10.75
CA TYR A 266 4.66 17.50 9.93
C TYR A 266 5.20 18.92 10.04
N ILE A 267 5.17 19.62 8.92
CA ILE A 267 5.53 21.04 8.83
C ILE A 267 4.20 21.82 8.75
N ALA A 268 4.06 22.84 9.58
CA ALA A 268 2.89 23.70 9.52
C ALA A 268 2.83 24.41 8.16
N ASP A 269 1.65 24.47 7.56
CA ASP A 269 1.44 25.13 6.28
C ASP A 269 1.72 26.63 6.40
N SER A 270 2.38 27.19 5.39
CA SER A 270 2.55 28.61 5.22
C SER A 270 2.32 28.98 3.76
N ASP A 271 1.76 30.15 3.51
CA ASP A 271 1.62 30.74 2.17
C ASP A 271 0.74 29.97 1.17
N GLY A 272 -0.15 29.08 1.65
CA GLY A 272 -1.07 28.31 0.81
C GLY A 272 -0.41 27.15 0.05
N ILE A 273 0.82 26.79 0.40
CA ILE A 273 1.55 25.64 -0.13
C ILE A 273 1.66 24.60 0.97
N ASN A 274 1.21 23.38 0.68
CA ASN A 274 1.40 22.25 1.57
C ASN A 274 2.82 21.67 1.41
N TYR A 275 3.71 22.05 2.33
CA TYR A 275 5.10 21.54 2.33
C TYR A 275 5.20 20.04 2.63
N ASN A 276 4.26 19.48 3.40
CA ASN A 276 4.20 18.05 3.62
C ASN A 276 3.88 17.34 2.29
N GLY A 277 2.89 17.81 1.55
CA GLY A 277 2.56 17.28 0.23
C GLY A 277 3.73 17.33 -0.76
N LEU A 278 4.54 18.40 -0.73
CA LEU A 278 5.75 18.49 -1.53
C LEU A 278 6.79 17.45 -1.11
N PHE A 279 7.04 17.30 0.20
CA PHE A 279 7.94 16.29 0.76
C PHE A 279 7.49 14.87 0.38
N GLU A 280 6.19 14.58 0.50
CA GLU A 280 5.58 13.31 0.15
C GLU A 280 5.76 12.98 -1.32
N MET A 281 5.51 13.95 -2.22
CA MET A 281 5.73 13.78 -3.65
C MET A 281 7.20 13.49 -3.99
N LEU A 282 8.15 14.17 -3.32
CA LEU A 282 9.59 13.88 -3.48
C LEU A 282 9.92 12.46 -3.01
N CYS A 283 9.37 12.03 -1.89
CA CYS A 283 9.55 10.66 -1.39
C CYS A 283 9.00 9.64 -2.40
N ILE A 284 7.77 9.80 -2.86
CA ILE A 284 7.10 8.84 -3.74
C ILE A 284 7.73 8.81 -5.14
N ALA A 285 8.01 9.99 -5.73
CA ALA A 285 8.47 10.06 -7.11
C ALA A 285 9.98 9.81 -7.28
N ILE A 286 10.78 10.02 -6.25
CA ILE A 286 12.25 9.99 -6.35
C ILE A 286 12.85 9.01 -5.35
N VAL A 287 12.59 9.20 -4.05
CA VAL A 287 13.35 8.48 -3.03
C VAL A 287 12.96 7.00 -2.98
N PHE A 288 11.69 6.66 -2.95
CA PHE A 288 11.23 5.26 -2.93
C PHE A 288 11.65 4.47 -4.17
N PRO A 289 11.55 5.00 -5.40
CA PRO A 289 12.16 4.36 -6.57
C PRO A 289 13.64 4.05 -6.41
N ILE A 290 14.42 4.99 -5.89
CA ILE A 290 15.86 4.76 -5.63
C ILE A 290 16.06 3.64 -4.61
N LEU A 291 15.31 3.64 -3.49
CA LEU A 291 15.42 2.60 -2.47
C LEU A 291 15.04 1.22 -3.02
N ILE A 292 13.99 1.12 -3.84
CA ILE A 292 13.60 -0.14 -4.48
C ILE A 292 14.66 -0.59 -5.48
N TRP A 293 15.24 0.33 -6.26
CA TRP A 293 16.32 0.02 -7.19
C TRP A 293 17.55 -0.50 -6.47
N LEU A 294 17.95 0.15 -5.39
CA LEU A 294 19.08 -0.26 -4.54
C LEU A 294 18.82 -1.61 -3.87
N GLY A 295 17.62 -1.81 -3.33
CA GLY A 295 17.19 -3.07 -2.72
C GLY A 295 17.16 -4.23 -3.72
N ALA A 296 16.64 -4.00 -4.93
CA ALA A 296 16.63 -5.00 -6.00
C ALA A 296 18.05 -5.31 -6.53
N SER A 297 19.00 -4.38 -6.40
CA SER A 297 20.40 -4.53 -6.83
C SER A 297 21.28 -5.16 -5.76
N GLY A 298 20.86 -5.13 -4.50
CA GLY A 298 21.66 -5.60 -3.36
C GLY A 298 21.88 -7.10 -3.37
N ARG A 299 22.99 -7.53 -2.77
CA ARG A 299 23.31 -8.95 -2.57
C ARG A 299 23.10 -9.30 -1.10
N THR A 300 22.47 -10.42 -0.84
CA THR A 300 22.37 -11.03 0.49
C THR A 300 23.54 -11.98 0.71
N THR A 301 24.04 -12.07 1.95
CA THR A 301 24.82 -13.21 2.42
C THR A 301 23.83 -14.33 2.82
N ASP A 302 24.27 -15.58 2.83
CA ASP A 302 23.40 -16.73 3.14
C ASP A 302 22.71 -16.59 4.50
N ASN A 303 23.43 -16.12 5.53
CA ASN A 303 22.87 -15.87 6.87
C ASN A 303 21.81 -14.76 6.86
N MET A 304 22.00 -13.71 6.06
CA MET A 304 21.06 -12.59 5.95
C MET A 304 19.83 -13.00 5.13
N SER A 305 20.03 -13.84 4.10
CA SER A 305 18.90 -14.39 3.32
C SER A 305 17.98 -15.21 4.21
N CYS A 306 18.52 -16.04 5.10
CA CYS A 306 17.75 -16.85 6.03
C CYS A 306 16.94 -15.98 7.01
N LEU A 307 17.55 -14.93 7.56
CA LEU A 307 16.87 -14.00 8.48
C LEU A 307 15.74 -13.22 7.76
N LEU A 308 16.02 -12.72 6.56
CA LEU A 308 15.03 -11.98 5.76
C LEU A 308 13.88 -12.86 5.30
N TYR A 309 14.16 -14.14 5.00
CA TYR A 309 13.16 -15.12 4.63
C TYR A 309 12.17 -15.40 5.77
N THR A 310 12.67 -15.45 7.00
CA THR A 310 11.85 -15.64 8.21
C THR A 310 10.87 -14.48 8.46
N PHE A 311 11.23 -13.25 8.05
CA PHE A 311 10.37 -12.07 8.19
C PHE A 311 9.46 -11.81 6.99
N SER A 312 9.69 -12.47 5.85
CA SER A 312 9.02 -12.14 4.58
C SER A 312 8.09 -13.22 4.05
N GLU A 313 8.09 -14.43 4.62
CA GLU A 313 7.16 -15.46 4.18
C GLU A 313 5.72 -15.13 4.61
N PRO A 314 4.87 -14.75 3.65
CA PRO A 314 3.48 -15.09 3.76
C PRO A 314 3.39 -16.52 3.27
N THR A 315 3.18 -17.43 4.17
CA THR A 315 2.70 -18.78 3.91
C THR A 315 1.71 -18.86 2.75
#